data_922e8d91d0187276abf8ffec449c3507
#
_entry.id   922e8d91d0187276abf8ffec449c3507
#
_cell.length_a   1.000
_cell.length_b   1.000
_cell.length_c   1.000
_cell.angle_alpha   90.00
_cell.angle_beta   90.00
_cell.angle_gamma   90.00
#
_symmetry.space_group_name_H-M   'P 1'
#
loop_
_entity.id
_entity.type
_entity.pdbx_description
1 polymer ?
#
loop_
_entity_poly.entity_id
_entity_poly.type
_entity_poly.pdbx_seq_one_letter_code
_entity_poly.pdbx_strand_id
1 'polypeptide(L)'
;MMNSRMIQKKHNKKKVYDGKNISVNIHNVSFRKKKFKREIVEQKSASAVLAFDGKGNVLLVRQHRFPHGFVFEIPAGTLGKNENPRVCAIREFIEETGYKPKKLKHLINYYPFIGYNTQKIHCYVAQDIEKVSEIKLEYDEFLTLVKMDFKKLLKMIVSGKIVDSKTICAALTYANSKKV
;
A
#
# COMPACT_ATOMS: atom_id res chain seq x y z
N MET A 1 -12.67 4.05 27.65
CA MET A 1 -11.25 4.19 28.06
C MET A 1 -10.62 2.79 28.11
N MET A 2 -9.60 2.51 27.31
CA MET A 2 -8.87 1.25 27.34
C MET A 2 -8.08 1.15 28.65
N ASN A 3 -8.35 0.11 29.43
CA ASN A 3 -7.74 -0.12 30.75
C ASN A 3 -6.21 -0.25 30.58
N SER A 4 -5.40 0.63 31.17
CA SER A 4 -3.92 0.64 31.08
C SER A 4 -3.25 -0.69 31.46
N ARG A 5 -3.96 -1.59 32.14
CA ARG A 5 -3.53 -2.96 32.49
C ARG A 5 -3.51 -3.93 31.30
N MET A 6 -4.04 -3.54 30.13
CA MET A 6 -4.12 -4.38 28.92
C MET A 6 -3.05 -4.04 27.86
N ILE A 7 -2.03 -3.26 28.19
CA ILE A 7 -0.98 -2.86 27.25
C ILE A 7 0.26 -3.73 27.43
N GLN A 8 0.80 -4.25 26.34
CA GLN A 8 2.11 -4.92 26.34
C GLN A 8 3.22 -3.91 26.58
N LYS A 9 4.08 -4.16 27.57
CA LYS A 9 5.23 -3.30 27.86
C LYS A 9 6.44 -3.81 27.06
N LYS A 10 7.01 -2.92 26.24
CA LYS A 10 8.27 -3.18 25.52
C LYS A 10 9.44 -2.93 26.48
N HIS A 11 10.45 -3.80 26.46
CA HIS A 11 11.69 -3.65 27.23
C HIS A 11 12.84 -3.28 26.31
N ASN A 12 13.41 -4.25 25.59
CA ASN A 12 14.50 -4.05 24.65
C ASN A 12 14.23 -4.73 23.32
N LYS A 13 15.00 -4.39 22.30
CA LYS A 13 14.97 -5.06 21.01
C LYS A 13 16.36 -5.47 20.58
N LYS A 14 16.45 -6.58 19.84
CA LYS A 14 17.65 -7.03 19.13
C LYS A 14 17.33 -7.12 17.65
N LYS A 15 18.09 -6.39 16.81
CA LYS A 15 18.00 -6.55 15.36
C LYS A 15 18.68 -7.86 14.99
N VAL A 16 18.01 -8.69 14.19
CA VAL A 16 18.50 -10.01 13.75
C VAL A 16 18.70 -10.09 12.23
N TYR A 17 18.09 -9.18 11.48
CA TYR A 17 18.29 -9.01 10.04
C TYR A 17 18.20 -7.52 9.68
N ASP A 18 19.05 -7.07 8.76
CA ASP A 18 19.07 -5.70 8.24
C ASP A 18 19.31 -5.74 6.73
N GLY A 19 18.24 -5.66 5.93
CA GLY A 19 18.27 -5.67 4.47
C GLY A 19 17.91 -4.31 3.86
N LYS A 20 17.93 -4.22 2.53
CA LYS A 20 17.60 -3.00 1.76
C LYS A 20 16.17 -2.51 2.06
N ASN A 21 15.19 -3.42 2.08
CA ASN A 21 13.77 -3.09 2.14
C ASN A 21 13.13 -3.32 3.50
N ILE A 22 13.67 -4.27 4.29
CA ILE A 22 13.12 -4.65 5.59
C ILE A 22 14.24 -4.87 6.60
N SER A 23 13.93 -4.68 7.89
CA SER A 23 14.73 -5.23 8.97
C SER A 23 13.85 -6.06 9.91
N VAL A 24 14.45 -7.06 10.56
CA VAL A 24 13.74 -7.92 11.52
C VAL A 24 14.32 -7.70 12.91
N ASN A 25 13.46 -7.41 13.86
CA ASN A 25 13.80 -7.17 15.25
C ASN A 25 13.05 -8.11 16.18
N ILE A 26 13.75 -8.70 17.15
CA ILE A 26 13.16 -9.43 18.26
C ILE A 26 12.97 -8.49 19.43
N HIS A 27 11.72 -8.24 19.81
CA HIS A 27 11.34 -7.43 20.95
C HIS A 27 11.04 -8.29 22.17
N ASN A 28 11.67 -8.00 23.30
CA ASN A 28 11.24 -8.56 24.58
C ASN A 28 10.09 -7.70 25.11
N VAL A 29 8.97 -8.33 25.38
CA VAL A 29 7.76 -7.67 25.85
C VAL A 29 7.20 -8.39 27.07
N SER A 30 6.41 -7.69 27.87
CA SER A 30 5.67 -8.29 28.98
C SER A 30 4.21 -7.89 28.99
N PHE A 31 3.36 -8.82 29.44
CA PHE A 31 1.94 -8.61 29.62
C PHE A 31 1.45 -9.45 30.82
N ARG A 32 0.77 -8.82 31.77
CA ARG A 32 0.27 -9.48 32.99
C ARG A 32 1.36 -10.35 33.68
N LYS A 33 2.55 -9.78 33.93
CA LYS A 33 3.73 -10.43 34.52
C LYS A 33 4.38 -11.53 33.67
N LYS A 34 3.82 -11.93 32.54
CA LYS A 34 4.42 -12.91 31.62
C LYS A 34 5.37 -12.17 30.67
N LYS A 35 6.57 -12.73 30.44
CA LYS A 35 7.56 -12.25 29.48
C LYS A 35 7.54 -13.14 28.25
N PHE A 36 7.64 -12.55 27.05
CA PHE A 36 7.70 -13.26 25.78
C PHE A 36 8.39 -12.40 24.71
N LYS A 37 8.70 -13.03 23.58
CA LYS A 37 9.33 -12.37 22.44
C LYS A 37 8.28 -12.07 21.37
N ARG A 38 8.52 -10.97 20.63
CA ARG A 38 7.79 -10.61 19.41
C ARG A 38 8.78 -10.38 18.30
N GLU A 39 8.60 -11.05 17.19
CA GLU A 39 9.33 -10.83 15.95
C GLU A 39 8.58 -9.75 15.19
N ILE A 40 9.28 -8.67 14.86
CA ILE A 40 8.71 -7.51 14.16
C ILE A 40 9.54 -7.23 12.91
N VAL A 41 8.88 -7.21 11.77
CA VAL A 41 9.43 -6.71 10.51
C VAL A 41 9.23 -5.20 10.49
N GLU A 42 10.32 -4.45 10.56
CA GLU A 42 10.28 -3.01 10.36
C GLU A 42 10.40 -2.72 8.86
N GLN A 43 9.38 -2.09 8.29
CA GLN A 43 9.28 -1.75 6.88
C GLN A 43 8.71 -0.34 6.73
N LYS A 44 9.24 0.41 5.75
CA LYS A 44 8.73 1.75 5.45
C LYS A 44 7.27 1.70 5.02
N SER A 45 6.53 2.74 5.35
CA SER A 45 5.16 2.94 4.85
C SER A 45 5.16 3.18 3.34
N ALA A 46 4.01 2.98 2.72
CA ALA A 46 3.82 3.23 1.29
C ALA A 46 2.53 4.02 1.03
N SER A 47 2.48 4.67 -0.12
CA SER A 47 1.27 5.34 -0.61
C SER A 47 0.81 4.70 -1.90
N ALA A 48 -0.52 4.58 -2.09
CA ALA A 48 -1.14 3.98 -3.26
C ALA A 48 -2.28 4.84 -3.78
N VAL A 49 -2.52 4.81 -5.10
CA VAL A 49 -3.54 5.65 -5.74
C VAL A 49 -4.50 4.80 -6.58
N LEU A 50 -5.77 4.78 -6.20
CA LEU A 50 -6.87 4.32 -7.04
C LEU A 50 -7.30 5.46 -7.97
N ALA A 51 -6.88 5.43 -9.23
CA ALA A 51 -7.10 6.52 -10.17
C ALA A 51 -8.08 6.16 -11.28
N PHE A 52 -8.98 7.10 -11.60
CA PHE A 52 -9.98 6.97 -12.67
C PHE A 52 -9.65 7.89 -13.85
N ASP A 53 -9.82 7.37 -15.08
CA ASP A 53 -9.55 8.09 -16.33
C ASP A 53 -10.71 8.97 -16.81
N GLY A 54 -11.77 9.14 -16.03
CA GLY A 54 -12.97 9.89 -16.40
C GLY A 54 -13.96 9.11 -17.29
N LYS A 55 -13.58 7.93 -17.83
CA LYS A 55 -14.42 7.05 -18.65
C LYS A 55 -14.88 5.80 -17.90
N GLY A 56 -14.67 5.74 -16.60
CA GLY A 56 -15.00 4.60 -15.74
C GLY A 56 -13.92 3.53 -15.63
N ASN A 57 -12.78 3.70 -16.31
CA ASN A 57 -11.64 2.82 -16.13
C ASN A 57 -10.76 3.28 -14.99
N VAL A 58 -10.12 2.32 -14.33
CA VAL A 58 -9.03 2.54 -13.37
C VAL A 58 -7.69 2.29 -14.03
N LEU A 59 -6.69 3.04 -13.60
CA LEU A 59 -5.30 2.83 -13.97
C LEU A 59 -4.70 1.81 -13.02
N LEU A 60 -4.18 0.73 -13.58
CA LEU A 60 -3.46 -0.32 -12.86
C LEU A 60 -2.08 -0.48 -13.47
N VAL A 61 -1.14 -0.98 -12.69
CA VAL A 61 0.13 -1.49 -13.18
C VAL A 61 0.11 -3.02 -13.15
N ARG A 62 0.62 -3.65 -14.23
CA ARG A 62 0.89 -5.08 -14.27
C ARG A 62 2.36 -5.26 -14.04
N GLN A 63 2.74 -5.86 -12.92
CA GLN A 63 4.12 -5.99 -12.47
C GLN A 63 4.45 -7.42 -12.10
N HIS A 64 5.71 -7.85 -12.34
CA HIS A 64 6.20 -9.14 -11.87
C HIS A 64 6.63 -9.03 -10.39
N ARG A 65 5.99 -9.82 -9.53
CA ARG A 65 6.30 -9.91 -8.10
C ARG A 65 6.79 -11.31 -7.76
N PHE A 66 8.08 -11.48 -7.60
CA PHE A 66 8.65 -12.76 -7.14
C PHE A 66 8.16 -13.09 -5.72
N PRO A 67 7.74 -14.32 -5.40
CA PRO A 67 7.62 -15.51 -6.28
C PRO A 67 6.25 -15.66 -6.96
N HIS A 68 5.36 -14.66 -6.89
CA HIS A 68 3.95 -14.77 -7.29
C HIS A 68 3.68 -14.56 -8.78
N GLY A 69 4.70 -14.16 -9.57
CA GLY A 69 4.53 -13.88 -10.99
C GLY A 69 3.91 -12.51 -11.27
N PHE A 70 3.18 -12.39 -12.40
CA PHE A 70 2.55 -11.13 -12.78
C PHE A 70 1.26 -10.88 -12.02
N VAL A 71 1.17 -9.71 -11.39
CA VAL A 71 -0.02 -9.26 -10.65
C VAL A 71 -0.50 -7.90 -11.18
N PHE A 72 -1.79 -7.62 -11.00
CA PHE A 72 -2.37 -6.30 -11.22
C PHE A 72 -2.46 -5.56 -9.90
N GLU A 73 -1.92 -4.35 -9.87
CA GLU A 73 -1.87 -3.50 -8.68
C GLU A 73 -2.30 -2.08 -9.02
N ILE A 74 -2.85 -1.34 -8.06
CA ILE A 74 -2.91 0.11 -8.17
C ILE A 74 -1.50 0.69 -8.02
N PRO A 75 -1.13 1.78 -8.72
CA PRO A 75 0.16 2.45 -8.60
C PRO A 75 0.47 2.77 -7.13
N ALA A 76 1.70 2.46 -6.71
CA ALA A 76 2.09 2.61 -5.31
C ALA A 76 3.60 2.53 -5.11
N GLY A 77 4.12 3.36 -4.21
CA GLY A 77 5.53 3.29 -3.84
C GLY A 77 5.83 3.64 -2.40
N THR A 78 7.07 3.48 -2.04
CA THR A 78 7.56 3.59 -0.66
C THR A 78 7.87 5.03 -0.30
N LEU A 79 7.47 5.45 0.91
CA LEU A 79 7.77 6.78 1.41
C LEU A 79 9.29 6.99 1.57
N GLY A 80 9.76 8.10 1.05
CA GLY A 80 11.10 8.63 1.34
C GLY A 80 11.25 9.02 2.82
N LYS A 81 12.48 9.35 3.22
CA LYS A 81 12.74 9.82 4.60
C LYS A 81 11.97 11.12 4.87
N ASN A 82 11.08 11.10 5.87
CA ASN A 82 10.22 12.23 6.24
C ASN A 82 9.27 12.72 5.13
N GLU A 83 9.02 11.91 4.10
CA GLU A 83 8.12 12.26 3.02
C GLU A 83 6.65 12.23 3.50
N ASN A 84 5.90 13.25 3.11
CA ASN A 84 4.45 13.28 3.35
C ASN A 84 3.76 12.22 2.47
N PRO A 85 2.85 11.38 3.02
CA PRO A 85 2.19 10.32 2.26
C PRO A 85 1.44 10.80 1.02
N ARG A 86 0.85 12.01 1.05
CA ARG A 86 0.17 12.59 -0.12
C ARG A 86 1.17 12.97 -1.22
N VAL A 87 2.35 13.48 -0.84
CA VAL A 87 3.42 13.84 -1.79
C VAL A 87 3.97 12.57 -2.44
N CYS A 88 4.27 11.54 -1.65
CA CYS A 88 4.66 10.22 -2.14
C CYS A 88 3.63 9.66 -3.13
N ALA A 89 2.35 9.68 -2.80
CA ALA A 89 1.28 9.20 -3.67
C ALA A 89 1.29 9.90 -5.05
N ILE A 90 1.49 11.22 -5.09
CA ILE A 90 1.55 11.99 -6.34
C ILE A 90 2.81 11.64 -7.13
N ARG A 91 3.98 11.59 -6.47
CA ARG A 91 5.27 11.29 -7.10
C ARG A 91 5.25 9.91 -7.75
N GLU A 92 4.95 8.87 -6.97
CA GLU A 92 4.91 7.48 -7.46
C GLU A 92 3.86 7.30 -8.58
N PHE A 93 2.70 7.94 -8.44
CA PHE A 93 1.68 7.86 -9.47
C PHE A 93 2.14 8.47 -10.80
N ILE A 94 2.90 9.58 -10.76
CA ILE A 94 3.48 10.17 -11.97
C ILE A 94 4.58 9.27 -12.55
N GLU A 95 5.47 8.75 -11.72
CA GLU A 95 6.59 7.90 -12.12
C GLU A 95 6.10 6.61 -12.80
N GLU A 96 5.16 5.90 -12.19
CA GLU A 96 4.65 4.62 -12.71
C GLU A 96 3.63 4.75 -13.85
N THR A 97 2.94 5.88 -13.98
CA THR A 97 1.84 6.02 -14.96
C THR A 97 2.04 7.11 -16.00
N GLY A 98 2.86 8.10 -15.72
CA GLY A 98 2.98 9.32 -16.52
C GLY A 98 1.80 10.29 -16.37
N TYR A 99 0.86 10.01 -15.44
CA TYR A 99 -0.30 10.86 -15.17
C TYR A 99 -0.18 11.58 -13.84
N LYS A 100 -0.73 12.80 -13.77
CA LYS A 100 -0.82 13.60 -12.54
C LYS A 100 -2.28 13.74 -12.13
N PRO A 101 -2.63 13.51 -10.84
CA PRO A 101 -3.97 13.73 -10.38
C PRO A 101 -4.23 15.23 -10.16
N LYS A 102 -5.30 15.78 -10.75
CA LYS A 102 -5.78 17.13 -10.43
C LYS A 102 -6.48 17.20 -9.08
N LYS A 103 -7.18 16.11 -8.72
CA LYS A 103 -7.85 15.96 -7.43
C LYS A 103 -7.44 14.64 -6.80
N LEU A 104 -6.84 14.71 -5.61
CA LEU A 104 -6.43 13.54 -4.84
C LEU A 104 -7.08 13.64 -3.45
N LYS A 105 -7.90 12.64 -3.08
CA LYS A 105 -8.56 12.55 -1.76
C LYS A 105 -8.03 11.35 -1.01
N HIS A 106 -7.82 11.49 0.30
CA HIS A 106 -7.54 10.35 1.16
C HIS A 106 -8.74 9.39 1.15
N LEU A 107 -8.45 8.10 1.05
CA LEU A 107 -9.46 7.05 0.99
C LEU A 107 -9.45 6.20 2.27
N ILE A 108 -8.31 5.53 2.55
CA ILE A 108 -8.15 4.67 3.73
C ILE A 108 -6.67 4.52 4.09
N ASN A 109 -6.40 4.30 5.38
CA ASN A 109 -5.12 3.83 5.87
C ASN A 109 -5.31 2.45 6.48
N TYR A 110 -4.38 1.53 6.23
CA TYR A 110 -4.43 0.20 6.83
C TYR A 110 -3.03 -0.40 7.00
N TYR A 111 -2.96 -1.47 7.76
CA TYR A 111 -1.74 -2.26 7.97
C TYR A 111 -1.92 -3.62 7.30
N PRO A 112 -1.13 -4.00 6.27
CA PRO A 112 -1.25 -5.29 5.61
C PRO A 112 -1.07 -6.47 6.55
N PHE A 113 -0.14 -6.34 7.49
CA PHE A 113 0.26 -7.41 8.42
C PHE A 113 0.42 -6.89 9.84
N ILE A 114 -0.66 -6.35 10.44
CA ILE A 114 -0.64 -5.64 11.73
C ILE A 114 -0.04 -6.46 12.89
N GLY A 115 -0.01 -7.79 12.79
CA GLY A 115 0.50 -8.66 13.85
C GLY A 115 2.02 -8.63 14.02
N TYR A 116 2.77 -8.35 12.95
CA TYR A 116 4.24 -8.47 12.97
C TYR A 116 4.98 -7.51 12.05
N ASN A 117 4.30 -6.69 11.25
CA ASN A 117 4.93 -5.74 10.33
C ASN A 117 4.50 -4.31 10.68
N THR A 118 5.42 -3.35 10.54
CA THR A 118 5.18 -1.95 10.85
C THR A 118 4.68 -1.14 9.66
N GLN A 119 4.67 -1.72 8.44
CA GLN A 119 4.26 -1.02 7.24
C GLN A 119 2.82 -0.54 7.34
N LYS A 120 2.60 0.73 7.05
CA LYS A 120 1.29 1.33 6.89
C LYS A 120 1.10 1.74 5.44
N ILE A 121 -0.04 1.40 4.86
CA ILE A 121 -0.41 1.81 3.51
C ILE A 121 -1.38 2.99 3.59
N HIS A 122 -1.07 4.05 2.84
CA HIS A 122 -1.89 5.25 2.70
C HIS A 122 -2.54 5.23 1.31
N CYS A 123 -3.82 4.86 1.23
CA CYS A 123 -4.54 4.84 -0.03
C CYS A 123 -5.27 6.15 -0.29
N TYR A 124 -5.15 6.61 -1.52
CA TYR A 124 -5.84 7.79 -2.04
C TYR A 124 -6.70 7.40 -3.23
N VAL A 125 -7.72 8.22 -3.52
CA VAL A 125 -8.48 8.16 -4.77
C VAL A 125 -8.19 9.40 -5.61
N ALA A 126 -7.89 9.19 -6.88
CA ALA A 126 -7.69 10.24 -7.86
C ALA A 126 -8.83 10.23 -8.88
N GLN A 127 -9.40 11.40 -9.09
CA GLN A 127 -10.34 11.67 -10.16
C GLN A 127 -9.79 12.85 -10.95
N ASP A 128 -10.05 12.87 -12.25
CA ASP A 128 -9.53 13.93 -13.12
C ASP A 128 -8.00 13.92 -13.15
N ILE A 129 -7.46 13.07 -14.00
CA ILE A 129 -6.01 12.87 -14.20
C ILE A 129 -5.60 13.43 -15.56
N GLU A 130 -4.40 13.98 -15.66
CA GLU A 130 -3.82 14.47 -16.92
C GLU A 130 -2.49 13.80 -17.20
N LYS A 131 -2.19 13.48 -18.47
CA LYS A 131 -0.87 12.97 -18.85
C LYS A 131 0.14 14.11 -18.81
N VAL A 132 1.22 13.97 -18.08
CA VAL A 132 2.24 15.01 -17.88
C VAL A 132 3.65 14.55 -18.26
N SER A 133 3.90 13.25 -18.35
CA SER A 133 5.21 12.70 -18.72
C SER A 133 5.09 11.31 -19.33
N GLU A 134 6.18 10.79 -19.86
CA GLU A 134 6.35 9.37 -20.06
C GLU A 134 6.62 8.67 -18.71
N ILE A 135 6.41 7.35 -18.67
CA ILE A 135 6.65 6.51 -17.49
C ILE A 135 8.16 6.53 -17.19
N LYS A 136 8.51 6.73 -15.91
CA LYS A 136 9.89 6.73 -15.43
C LYS A 136 10.03 5.65 -14.36
N LEU A 137 10.57 4.49 -14.74
CA LEU A 137 10.77 3.37 -13.86
C LEU A 137 12.16 3.38 -13.24
N GLU A 138 12.29 2.86 -12.03
CA GLU A 138 13.58 2.50 -11.45
C GLU A 138 14.19 1.30 -12.19
N TYR A 139 15.49 1.09 -12.04
CA TYR A 139 16.24 0.05 -12.78
C TYR A 139 15.71 -1.38 -12.56
N ASP A 140 15.13 -1.65 -11.40
CA ASP A 140 14.59 -2.96 -11.02
C ASP A 140 13.05 -3.04 -11.12
N GLU A 141 12.41 -2.04 -11.75
CA GLU A 141 10.96 -2.00 -11.96
C GLU A 141 10.59 -2.42 -13.39
N PHE A 142 9.80 -3.48 -13.49
CA PHE A 142 9.25 -4.01 -14.74
C PHE A 142 7.74 -4.00 -14.68
N LEU A 143 7.13 -2.87 -15.02
CA LEU A 143 5.69 -2.72 -15.00
C LEU A 143 5.13 -2.27 -16.35
N THR A 144 3.86 -2.56 -16.58
CA THR A 144 3.09 -2.11 -17.73
C THR A 144 1.80 -1.46 -17.23
N LEU A 145 1.53 -0.25 -17.72
CA LEU A 145 0.28 0.45 -17.42
C LEU A 145 -0.90 -0.23 -18.11
N VAL A 146 -1.96 -0.49 -17.36
CA VAL A 146 -3.18 -1.14 -17.83
C VAL A 146 -4.39 -0.30 -17.42
N LYS A 147 -5.29 -0.03 -18.39
CA LYS A 147 -6.61 0.54 -18.10
C LYS A 147 -7.63 -0.60 -18.00
N MET A 148 -8.40 -0.62 -16.93
CA MET A 148 -9.41 -1.66 -16.70
C MET A 148 -10.72 -1.02 -16.24
N ASP A 149 -11.83 -1.47 -16.79
CA ASP A 149 -13.16 -1.08 -16.30
C ASP A 149 -13.30 -1.42 -14.80
N PHE A 150 -13.84 -0.49 -14.02
CA PHE A 150 -13.90 -0.64 -12.56
C PHE A 150 -14.81 -1.79 -12.12
N LYS A 151 -15.91 -2.03 -12.84
CA LYS A 151 -16.80 -3.17 -12.54
C LYS A 151 -16.11 -4.49 -12.82
N LYS A 152 -15.27 -4.55 -13.90
CA LYS A 152 -14.42 -5.71 -14.21
C LYS A 152 -13.41 -5.94 -13.09
N LEU A 153 -12.74 -4.89 -12.60
CA LEU A 153 -11.82 -4.99 -11.48
C LEU A 153 -12.51 -5.59 -10.24
N LEU A 154 -13.69 -5.11 -9.88
CA LEU A 154 -14.45 -5.64 -8.74
C LEU A 154 -14.80 -7.13 -8.93
N LYS A 155 -15.22 -7.54 -10.13
CA LYS A 155 -15.46 -8.97 -10.42
C LYS A 155 -14.20 -9.81 -10.28
N MET A 156 -13.05 -9.28 -10.71
CA MET A 156 -11.74 -9.96 -10.57
C MET A 156 -11.29 -10.07 -9.11
N ILE A 157 -11.58 -9.07 -8.28
CA ILE A 157 -11.34 -9.13 -6.83
C ILE A 157 -12.17 -10.26 -6.20
N VAL A 158 -13.49 -10.26 -6.44
CA VAL A 158 -14.41 -11.27 -5.88
C VAL A 158 -14.06 -12.70 -6.33
N SER A 159 -13.57 -12.86 -7.57
CA SER A 159 -13.14 -14.17 -8.09
C SER A 159 -11.71 -14.56 -7.70
N GLY A 160 -10.99 -13.79 -6.87
CA GLY A 160 -9.63 -14.09 -6.42
C GLY A 160 -8.54 -13.90 -7.48
N LYS A 161 -8.86 -13.27 -8.62
CA LYS A 161 -7.87 -12.97 -9.68
C LYS A 161 -7.01 -11.74 -9.39
N ILE A 162 -7.49 -10.86 -8.51
CA ILE A 162 -6.71 -9.76 -7.92
C ILE A 162 -6.36 -10.19 -6.50
N VAL A 163 -5.07 -10.27 -6.21
CA VAL A 163 -4.54 -10.77 -4.93
C VAL A 163 -3.80 -9.68 -4.14
N ASP A 164 -3.53 -8.54 -4.76
CA ASP A 164 -2.84 -7.44 -4.12
C ASP A 164 -3.74 -6.72 -3.10
N SER A 165 -3.32 -6.70 -1.84
CA SER A 165 -4.11 -6.17 -0.73
C SER A 165 -4.45 -4.68 -0.88
N LYS A 166 -3.52 -3.85 -1.39
CA LYS A 166 -3.77 -2.41 -1.55
C LYS A 166 -4.83 -2.13 -2.61
N THR A 167 -4.83 -2.89 -3.71
CA THR A 167 -5.84 -2.82 -4.76
C THR A 167 -7.21 -3.26 -4.23
N ILE A 168 -7.26 -4.39 -3.53
CA ILE A 168 -8.50 -4.91 -2.93
C ILE A 168 -9.08 -3.90 -1.93
N CYS A 169 -8.28 -3.45 -0.96
CA CYS A 169 -8.75 -2.52 0.07
C CYS A 169 -9.22 -1.19 -0.52
N ALA A 170 -8.48 -0.61 -1.46
CA ALA A 170 -8.85 0.66 -2.07
C ALA A 170 -10.11 0.53 -2.93
N ALA A 171 -10.20 -0.49 -3.80
CA ALA A 171 -11.33 -0.67 -4.69
C ALA A 171 -12.64 -0.95 -3.93
N LEU A 172 -12.62 -1.84 -2.93
CA LEU A 172 -13.82 -2.16 -2.14
C LEU A 172 -14.23 -1.00 -1.24
N THR A 173 -13.29 -0.26 -0.64
CA THR A 173 -13.61 0.94 0.15
C THR A 173 -14.26 2.00 -0.72
N TYR A 174 -13.72 2.25 -1.92
CA TYR A 174 -14.30 3.21 -2.85
C TYR A 174 -15.68 2.79 -3.33
N ALA A 175 -15.85 1.53 -3.72
CA ALA A 175 -17.16 1.00 -4.16
C ALA A 175 -18.23 1.15 -3.09
N ASN A 176 -17.88 0.86 -1.82
CA ASN A 176 -18.81 0.99 -0.70
C ASN A 176 -19.14 2.45 -0.38
N SER A 177 -18.17 3.37 -0.49
CA SER A 177 -18.39 4.81 -0.25
C SER A 177 -19.33 5.49 -1.28
N LYS A 178 -19.64 4.81 -2.40
CA LYS A 178 -20.57 5.30 -3.43
C LYS A 178 -21.98 4.73 -3.32
N LYS A 179 -22.19 3.77 -2.39
CA LYS A 179 -23.50 3.16 -2.13
C LYS A 179 -24.27 3.82 -0.99
N VAL A 180 -23.65 4.80 -0.30
CA VAL A 180 -24.25 5.57 0.81
C VAL A 180 -24.80 6.89 0.30
#